data_96e1e25461f47cd6b6a9801cfda680a8
#
_entry.id   96e1e25461f47cd6b6a9801cfda680a8
#
_cell.length_a   1.000
_cell.length_b   1.000
_cell.length_c   1.000
_cell.angle_alpha   90.00
_cell.angle_beta   90.00
_cell.angle_gamma   90.00
#
_symmetry.space_group_name_H-M   'P 1'
#
loop_
_entity.id
_entity.type
_entity.pdbx_description
1 polymer ?
#
loop_
_entity_poly.entity_id
_entity_poly.type
_entity_poly.pdbx_seq_one_letter_code
_entity_poly.pdbx_strand_id
1 'polypeptide(L)'
;KITALHINHKKSKNSDLWEMHCKDFCDTRKINFISENVEINVKGQGFEAAARNERRKIFQHFPANTSIILGHHADDQVETILFRIFRGTALKGLSGMGRVQKHNHILLIRPLLDISKDQILNYLEKDKVSFVEDESNDDDGYSRNYIRKNIVPLIKSKWTGFEKNISRMTRLAREQNALYEAFIREELTKVSEDQNLSLSLLKKYDPFLRSELIRLWLADLSYAVPNESQMKEIQKSFFESRQDSNPVIKFNRDDDQSSGSNHLESK
;
A
#
# COMPACT_ATOMS: atom_id res chain seq x y z
N LYS A 1 -10.21 2.10 -24.21
CA LYS A 1 -10.13 0.65 -24.50
C LYS A 1 -9.85 -0.08 -23.19
N ILE A 2 -10.58 -1.17 -22.91
CA ILE A 2 -10.37 -2.01 -21.71
C ILE A 2 -9.51 -3.20 -22.13
N THR A 3 -8.55 -3.56 -21.27
CA THR A 3 -7.74 -4.76 -21.40
C THR A 3 -7.76 -5.47 -20.05
N ALA A 4 -8.00 -6.77 -20.01
CA ALA A 4 -7.87 -7.59 -18.83
C ALA A 4 -6.42 -8.07 -18.70
N LEU A 5 -5.85 -7.94 -17.50
CA LEU A 5 -4.53 -8.45 -17.17
C LEU A 5 -4.67 -9.57 -16.14
N HIS A 6 -4.24 -10.76 -16.50
CA HIS A 6 -4.08 -11.89 -15.61
C HIS A 6 -2.61 -12.04 -15.22
N ILE A 7 -2.33 -12.21 -13.93
CA ILE A 7 -0.97 -12.45 -13.42
C ILE A 7 -0.96 -13.84 -12.79
N ASN A 8 -0.33 -14.78 -13.51
CA ASN A 8 -0.24 -16.15 -13.08
C ASN A 8 1.04 -16.38 -12.25
N HIS A 9 0.87 -16.65 -10.98
CA HIS A 9 1.97 -16.89 -10.04
C HIS A 9 2.48 -18.34 -10.04
N LYS A 10 1.90 -19.23 -10.87
CA LYS A 10 2.25 -20.66 -11.01
C LYS A 10 2.32 -21.42 -9.67
N LYS A 11 1.60 -20.97 -8.65
CA LYS A 11 1.63 -21.56 -7.32
C LYS A 11 0.67 -22.75 -7.18
N SER A 12 -0.55 -22.60 -7.69
CA SER A 12 -1.57 -23.66 -7.67
C SER A 12 -1.42 -24.56 -8.90
N LYS A 13 -1.76 -25.84 -8.72
CA LYS A 13 -1.88 -26.79 -9.84
C LYS A 13 -2.97 -26.38 -10.85
N ASN A 14 -3.95 -25.59 -10.38
CA ASN A 14 -5.07 -25.12 -11.18
C ASN A 14 -4.83 -23.74 -11.81
N SER A 15 -3.67 -23.13 -11.58
CA SER A 15 -3.39 -21.75 -12.03
C SER A 15 -3.56 -21.56 -13.54
N ASP A 16 -3.23 -22.55 -14.36
CA ASP A 16 -3.39 -22.52 -15.81
C ASP A 16 -4.86 -22.68 -16.24
N LEU A 17 -5.64 -23.46 -15.50
CA LEU A 17 -7.09 -23.57 -15.71
C LEU A 17 -7.80 -22.25 -15.40
N TRP A 18 -7.37 -21.54 -14.38
CA TRP A 18 -7.90 -20.21 -14.02
C TRP A 18 -7.55 -19.17 -15.09
N GLU A 19 -6.35 -19.21 -15.61
CA GLU A 19 -5.92 -18.34 -16.71
C GLU A 19 -6.80 -18.59 -17.96
N MET A 20 -7.02 -19.86 -18.30
CA MET A 20 -7.87 -20.25 -19.44
C MET A 20 -9.31 -19.76 -19.21
N HIS A 21 -9.90 -19.96 -18.03
CA HIS A 21 -11.21 -19.44 -17.68
C HIS A 21 -11.32 -17.93 -17.86
N CYS A 22 -10.33 -17.16 -17.38
CA CYS A 22 -10.28 -15.71 -17.55
C CYS A 22 -10.19 -15.31 -19.03
N LYS A 23 -9.42 -16.04 -19.82
CA LYS A 23 -9.28 -15.82 -21.26
C LYS A 23 -10.61 -16.06 -21.98
N ASP A 24 -11.25 -17.20 -21.76
CA ASP A 24 -12.54 -17.55 -22.37
C ASP A 24 -13.62 -16.52 -22.01
N PHE A 25 -13.63 -16.07 -20.75
CA PHE A 25 -14.53 -14.99 -20.32
C PHE A 25 -14.29 -13.69 -21.08
N CYS A 26 -13.04 -13.32 -21.33
CA CYS A 26 -12.68 -12.13 -22.09
C CYS A 26 -13.03 -12.28 -23.58
N ASP A 27 -12.74 -13.42 -24.17
CA ASP A 27 -13.00 -13.70 -25.58
C ASP A 27 -14.49 -13.62 -25.90
N THR A 28 -15.35 -14.20 -25.04
CA THR A 28 -16.82 -14.11 -25.20
C THR A 28 -17.35 -12.68 -25.15
N ARG A 29 -16.66 -11.78 -24.47
CA ARG A 29 -17.01 -10.35 -24.31
C ARG A 29 -16.22 -9.40 -25.20
N LYS A 30 -15.35 -9.95 -26.07
CA LYS A 30 -14.47 -9.19 -26.94
C LYS A 30 -13.57 -8.21 -26.17
N ILE A 31 -13.13 -8.61 -24.98
CA ILE A 31 -12.19 -7.86 -24.15
C ILE A 31 -10.77 -8.34 -24.48
N ASN A 32 -9.85 -7.42 -24.70
CA ASN A 32 -8.44 -7.78 -24.89
C ASN A 32 -7.89 -8.42 -23.63
N PHE A 33 -7.19 -9.55 -23.74
CA PHE A 33 -6.63 -10.31 -22.62
C PHE A 33 -5.10 -10.38 -22.73
N ILE A 34 -4.41 -10.12 -21.64
CA ILE A 34 -2.96 -10.26 -21.48
C ILE A 34 -2.73 -11.14 -20.27
N SER A 35 -1.83 -12.12 -20.39
CA SER A 35 -1.37 -12.93 -19.27
C SER A 35 0.13 -12.77 -19.07
N GLU A 36 0.53 -12.58 -17.80
CA GLU A 36 1.91 -12.49 -17.36
C GLU A 36 2.21 -13.60 -16.37
N ASN A 37 3.25 -14.40 -16.64
CA ASN A 37 3.72 -15.43 -15.74
C ASN A 37 4.81 -14.87 -14.83
N VAL A 38 4.71 -15.10 -13.52
CA VAL A 38 5.64 -14.55 -12.53
C VAL A 38 6.11 -15.64 -11.58
N GLU A 39 7.43 -15.79 -11.50
CA GLU A 39 8.06 -16.59 -10.45
C GLU A 39 8.22 -15.75 -9.19
N ILE A 40 7.66 -16.22 -8.07
CA ILE A 40 7.74 -15.51 -6.80
C ILE A 40 8.94 -15.96 -5.99
N ASN A 41 9.88 -15.06 -5.78
CA ASN A 41 11.01 -15.28 -4.91
C ASN A 41 10.75 -14.76 -3.50
N VAL A 42 10.60 -15.68 -2.53
CA VAL A 42 10.21 -15.37 -1.13
C VAL A 42 11.41 -14.97 -0.26
N LYS A 43 12.42 -14.29 -0.77
CA LYS A 43 13.60 -13.89 0.00
C LYS A 43 13.22 -13.04 1.23
N GLY A 44 13.12 -13.67 2.41
CA GLY A 44 12.91 -12.98 3.70
C GLY A 44 11.57 -12.28 3.89
N GLN A 45 10.64 -12.38 2.92
CA GLN A 45 9.29 -11.81 2.97
C GLN A 45 8.26 -12.93 2.84
N GLY A 46 7.07 -12.75 3.44
CA GLY A 46 5.97 -13.69 3.20
C GLY A 46 5.56 -13.70 1.72
N PHE A 47 5.01 -14.85 1.25
CA PHE A 47 4.58 -15.02 -0.15
C PHE A 47 3.65 -13.89 -0.65
N GLU A 48 2.67 -13.46 0.15
CA GLU A 48 1.75 -12.37 -0.22
C GLU A 48 2.49 -11.04 -0.50
N ALA A 49 3.51 -10.72 0.30
CA ALA A 49 4.30 -9.50 0.12
C ALA A 49 5.13 -9.59 -1.16
N ALA A 50 5.78 -10.75 -1.40
CA ALA A 50 6.56 -11.00 -2.60
C ALA A 50 5.66 -10.95 -3.86
N ALA A 51 4.50 -11.62 -3.85
CA ALA A 51 3.53 -11.58 -4.94
C ALA A 51 3.02 -10.17 -5.23
N ARG A 52 2.79 -9.37 -4.20
CA ARG A 52 2.40 -7.96 -4.35
C ARG A 52 3.51 -7.13 -5.00
N ASN A 53 4.75 -7.35 -4.61
CA ASN A 53 5.89 -6.63 -5.18
C ASN A 53 6.07 -6.97 -6.67
N GLU A 54 6.01 -8.25 -7.04
CA GLU A 54 6.10 -8.65 -8.45
C GLU A 54 4.95 -8.07 -9.28
N ARG A 55 3.72 -8.08 -8.76
CA ARG A 55 2.58 -7.44 -9.41
C ARG A 55 2.81 -5.94 -9.65
N ARG A 56 3.42 -5.24 -8.68
CA ARG A 56 3.74 -3.82 -8.80
C ARG A 56 4.78 -3.56 -9.89
N LYS A 57 5.79 -4.43 -10.03
CA LYS A 57 6.78 -4.35 -11.11
C LYS A 57 6.10 -4.46 -12.48
N ILE A 58 5.18 -5.42 -12.66
CA ILE A 58 4.41 -5.53 -13.91
C ILE A 58 3.64 -4.23 -14.18
N PHE A 59 3.02 -3.67 -13.16
CA PHE A 59 2.27 -2.41 -13.32
C PHE A 59 3.14 -1.25 -13.79
N GLN A 60 4.42 -1.22 -13.40
CA GLN A 60 5.37 -0.18 -13.83
C GLN A 60 5.73 -0.24 -15.31
N HIS A 61 5.54 -1.38 -15.98
CA HIS A 61 5.78 -1.51 -17.41
C HIS A 61 4.67 -0.91 -18.29
N PHE A 62 3.52 -0.55 -17.70
CA PHE A 62 2.45 0.08 -18.45
C PHE A 62 2.75 1.57 -18.72
N PRO A 63 2.27 2.13 -19.85
CA PRO A 63 2.49 3.54 -20.18
C PRO A 63 2.00 4.48 -19.07
N ALA A 64 2.60 5.67 -19.01
CA ALA A 64 2.14 6.75 -18.15
C ALA A 64 0.64 7.04 -18.40
N ASN A 65 -0.08 7.42 -17.34
CA ASN A 65 -1.52 7.65 -17.35
C ASN A 65 -2.38 6.39 -17.53
N THR A 66 -1.81 5.18 -17.45
CA THR A 66 -2.60 3.95 -17.39
C THR A 66 -3.37 3.89 -16.06
N SER A 67 -4.64 3.53 -16.14
CA SER A 67 -5.47 3.24 -14.97
C SER A 67 -5.63 1.73 -14.83
N ILE A 68 -5.25 1.18 -13.68
CA ILE A 68 -5.39 -0.24 -13.36
C ILE A 68 -6.58 -0.40 -12.41
N ILE A 69 -7.58 -1.15 -12.84
CA ILE A 69 -8.77 -1.44 -12.04
C ILE A 69 -8.50 -2.73 -11.25
N LEU A 70 -8.70 -2.65 -9.93
CA LEU A 70 -8.51 -3.75 -9.00
C LEU A 70 -9.83 -4.16 -8.38
N GLY A 71 -10.09 -5.46 -8.27
CA GLY A 71 -11.32 -6.03 -7.73
C GLY A 71 -11.41 -6.04 -6.19
N HIS A 72 -10.63 -5.21 -5.48
CA HIS A 72 -10.73 -5.14 -4.01
C HIS A 72 -12.11 -4.63 -3.59
N HIS A 73 -12.69 -5.28 -2.57
CA HIS A 73 -14.03 -5.05 -2.06
C HIS A 73 -14.03 -4.68 -0.56
N ALA A 74 -15.21 -4.48 0.03
CA ALA A 74 -15.35 -4.01 1.41
C ALA A 74 -14.72 -4.96 2.44
N ASP A 75 -14.86 -6.28 2.24
CA ASP A 75 -14.27 -7.27 3.15
C ASP A 75 -12.73 -7.23 3.10
N ASP A 76 -12.10 -7.00 1.93
CA ASP A 76 -10.65 -6.79 1.82
C ASP A 76 -10.19 -5.56 2.60
N GLN A 77 -11.02 -4.52 2.66
CA GLN A 77 -10.75 -3.32 3.46
C GLN A 77 -10.72 -3.66 4.94
N VAL A 78 -11.71 -4.42 5.41
CA VAL A 78 -11.79 -4.89 6.81
C VAL A 78 -10.57 -5.72 7.16
N GLU A 79 -10.21 -6.71 6.35
CA GLU A 79 -9.03 -7.54 6.54
C GLU A 79 -7.76 -6.70 6.60
N THR A 80 -7.62 -5.73 5.70
CA THR A 80 -6.47 -4.83 5.64
C THR A 80 -6.34 -4.00 6.91
N ILE A 81 -7.45 -3.47 7.44
CA ILE A 81 -7.45 -2.66 8.66
C ILE A 81 -7.09 -3.53 9.87
N LEU A 82 -7.74 -4.67 10.05
CA LEU A 82 -7.43 -5.58 11.15
C LEU A 82 -5.97 -6.04 11.11
N PHE A 83 -5.48 -6.44 9.94
CA PHE A 83 -4.08 -6.83 9.77
C PHE A 83 -3.10 -5.73 10.16
N ARG A 84 -3.39 -4.47 9.80
CA ARG A 84 -2.57 -3.32 10.16
C ARG A 84 -2.62 -3.02 11.65
N ILE A 85 -3.80 -3.11 12.28
CA ILE A 85 -3.95 -2.94 13.75
C ILE A 85 -3.11 -3.96 14.50
N PHE A 86 -3.17 -5.24 14.12
CA PHE A 86 -2.40 -6.30 14.78
C PHE A 86 -0.88 -6.16 14.60
N ARG A 87 -0.44 -5.41 13.60
CA ARG A 87 0.99 -5.13 13.37
C ARG A 87 1.45 -3.79 13.94
N GLY A 88 0.59 -3.09 14.63
CA GLY A 88 0.87 -1.72 15.11
C GLY A 88 0.91 -0.73 13.95
N THR A 89 -0.10 0.08 13.82
CA THR A 89 -0.19 1.08 12.75
C THR A 89 -0.49 2.46 13.29
N ALA A 90 0.07 3.49 12.64
CA ALA A 90 -0.30 4.87 12.88
C ALA A 90 -1.57 5.26 12.07
N LEU A 91 -2.04 6.49 12.23
CA LEU A 91 -3.25 7.03 11.60
C LEU A 91 -3.28 6.80 10.07
N LYS A 92 -2.15 6.99 9.40
CA LYS A 92 -2.00 6.74 7.95
C LYS A 92 -2.38 5.29 7.58
N GLY A 93 -2.01 4.32 8.39
CA GLY A 93 -2.38 2.92 8.15
C GLY A 93 -3.88 2.67 8.33
N LEU A 94 -4.54 3.35 9.27
CA LEU A 94 -5.99 3.28 9.48
C LEU A 94 -6.80 3.88 8.32
N SER A 95 -6.19 4.68 7.46
CA SER A 95 -6.80 5.18 6.22
C SER A 95 -7.11 4.07 5.19
N GLY A 96 -6.63 2.85 5.42
CA GLY A 96 -6.93 1.68 4.59
C GLY A 96 -6.47 1.80 3.14
N MET A 97 -7.22 1.16 2.25
CA MET A 97 -7.03 1.29 0.79
C MET A 97 -7.87 2.46 0.27
N GLY A 98 -7.28 3.32 -0.55
CA GLY A 98 -8.01 4.38 -1.25
C GLY A 98 -8.76 3.85 -2.48
N ARG A 99 -9.91 4.46 -2.84
CA ARG A 99 -10.62 4.17 -4.10
C ARG A 99 -9.74 4.47 -5.31
N VAL A 100 -9.03 5.57 -5.26
CA VAL A 100 -8.03 5.98 -6.25
C VAL A 100 -6.72 6.20 -5.52
N GLN A 101 -5.65 5.65 -6.04
CA GLN A 101 -4.31 5.77 -5.47
C GLN A 101 -3.31 5.92 -6.61
N LYS A 102 -2.52 6.98 -6.58
CA LYS A 102 -1.39 7.12 -7.49
C LYS A 102 -0.27 6.17 -7.06
N HIS A 103 0.28 5.45 -8.00
CA HIS A 103 1.43 4.58 -7.81
C HIS A 103 2.41 4.84 -8.95
N ASN A 104 3.48 5.58 -8.66
CA ASN A 104 4.40 6.13 -9.66
C ASN A 104 3.62 6.91 -10.74
N HIS A 105 3.67 6.45 -11.99
CA HIS A 105 3.04 7.10 -13.14
C HIS A 105 1.66 6.51 -13.50
N ILE A 106 1.13 5.54 -12.72
CA ILE A 106 -0.15 4.90 -12.95
C ILE A 106 -1.18 5.22 -11.86
N LEU A 107 -2.47 5.01 -12.15
CA LEU A 107 -3.55 5.10 -11.18
C LEU A 107 -4.09 3.71 -10.86
N LEU A 108 -4.14 3.37 -9.58
CA LEU A 108 -4.83 2.17 -9.08
C LEU A 108 -6.25 2.57 -8.66
N ILE A 109 -7.26 1.96 -9.27
CA ILE A 109 -8.68 2.27 -9.04
C ILE A 109 -9.37 1.04 -8.46
N ARG A 110 -10.14 1.20 -7.38
CA ARG A 110 -10.88 0.14 -6.69
C ARG A 110 -12.36 0.49 -6.61
N PRO A 111 -13.12 0.23 -7.68
CA PRO A 111 -14.52 0.65 -7.75
C PRO A 111 -15.42 -0.12 -6.78
N LEU A 112 -15.06 -1.37 -6.41
CA LEU A 112 -15.86 -2.25 -5.55
C LEU A 112 -15.58 -2.08 -4.05
N LEU A 113 -14.75 -1.11 -3.63
CA LEU A 113 -14.25 -1.00 -2.26
C LEU A 113 -15.36 -0.79 -1.19
N ASP A 114 -16.54 -0.35 -1.58
CA ASP A 114 -17.69 -0.18 -0.69
C ASP A 114 -18.78 -1.26 -0.90
N ILE A 115 -18.51 -2.25 -1.76
CA ILE A 115 -19.42 -3.37 -2.06
C ILE A 115 -18.92 -4.58 -1.28
N SER A 116 -19.82 -5.27 -0.57
CA SER A 116 -19.46 -6.49 0.15
C SER A 116 -19.28 -7.67 -0.78
N LYS A 117 -18.51 -8.68 -0.34
CA LYS A 117 -18.36 -9.94 -1.07
C LYS A 117 -19.71 -10.60 -1.35
N ASP A 118 -20.61 -10.60 -0.38
CA ASP A 118 -21.95 -11.18 -0.53
C ASP A 118 -22.76 -10.47 -1.63
N GLN A 119 -22.68 -9.14 -1.73
CA GLN A 119 -23.33 -8.40 -2.80
C GLN A 119 -22.75 -8.74 -4.17
N ILE A 120 -21.43 -8.95 -4.27
CA ILE A 120 -20.77 -9.38 -5.50
C ILE A 120 -21.23 -10.79 -5.88
N LEU A 121 -21.25 -11.73 -4.94
CA LEU A 121 -21.70 -13.11 -5.20
C LEU A 121 -23.15 -13.16 -5.65
N ASN A 122 -24.04 -12.43 -4.99
CA ASN A 122 -25.46 -12.32 -5.36
C ASN A 122 -25.62 -11.75 -6.79
N TYR A 123 -24.78 -10.78 -7.17
CA TYR A 123 -24.80 -10.24 -8.53
C TYR A 123 -24.35 -11.29 -9.56
N LEU A 124 -23.25 -12.00 -9.29
CA LEU A 124 -22.73 -13.04 -10.19
C LEU A 124 -23.74 -14.19 -10.37
N GLU A 125 -24.40 -14.61 -9.29
CA GLU A 125 -25.44 -15.65 -9.33
C GLU A 125 -26.65 -15.22 -10.16
N LYS A 126 -27.15 -14.01 -9.94
CA LYS A 126 -28.28 -13.43 -10.70
C LYS A 126 -27.99 -13.38 -12.21
N ASP A 127 -26.79 -12.95 -12.57
CA ASP A 127 -26.36 -12.81 -13.97
C ASP A 127 -25.77 -14.10 -14.53
N LYS A 128 -25.77 -15.19 -13.76
CA LYS A 128 -25.23 -16.52 -14.14
C LYS A 128 -23.78 -16.44 -14.63
N VAL A 129 -22.98 -15.61 -13.99
CA VAL A 129 -21.56 -15.47 -14.30
C VAL A 129 -20.78 -16.52 -13.53
N SER A 130 -20.09 -17.40 -14.23
CA SER A 130 -19.17 -18.35 -13.61
C SER A 130 -17.93 -17.66 -13.07
N PHE A 131 -17.44 -18.13 -11.94
CA PHE A 131 -16.19 -17.65 -11.33
C PHE A 131 -15.39 -18.85 -10.79
N VAL A 132 -14.12 -18.62 -10.53
CA VAL A 132 -13.20 -19.63 -10.00
C VAL A 132 -12.94 -19.34 -8.53
N GLU A 133 -12.97 -20.37 -7.72
CA GLU A 133 -12.52 -20.32 -6.33
C GLU A 133 -11.05 -20.78 -6.24
N ASP A 134 -10.23 -19.93 -5.65
CA ASP A 134 -8.82 -20.21 -5.41
C ASP A 134 -8.69 -21.00 -4.09
N GLU A 135 -8.25 -22.25 -4.15
CA GLU A 135 -8.05 -23.11 -2.99
C GLU A 135 -7.03 -22.57 -1.99
N SER A 136 -6.12 -21.69 -2.42
CA SER A 136 -5.17 -21.04 -1.50
C SER A 136 -5.86 -20.09 -0.50
N ASN A 137 -7.11 -19.70 -0.75
CA ASN A 137 -7.92 -18.96 0.21
C ASN A 137 -8.25 -19.80 1.46
N ASP A 138 -8.06 -21.12 1.37
CA ASP A 138 -8.32 -22.06 2.47
C ASP A 138 -7.11 -22.30 3.37
N ASP A 139 -5.94 -21.80 3.01
CA ASP A 139 -4.71 -21.94 3.79
C ASP A 139 -4.64 -20.90 4.92
N ASP A 140 -4.87 -21.34 6.16
CA ASP A 140 -4.81 -20.49 7.37
C ASP A 140 -3.38 -20.07 7.75
N GLY A 141 -2.35 -20.60 7.10
CA GLY A 141 -0.96 -20.14 7.24
C GLY A 141 -0.76 -18.68 6.83
N TYR A 142 -1.67 -18.15 6.02
CA TYR A 142 -1.66 -16.73 5.66
C TYR A 142 -2.44 -15.89 6.65
N SER A 143 -1.78 -14.88 7.22
CA SER A 143 -2.40 -14.00 8.23
C SER A 143 -3.73 -13.39 7.80
N ARG A 144 -3.91 -13.05 6.52
CA ARG A 144 -5.18 -12.52 5.99
C ARG A 144 -6.28 -13.57 5.96
N ASN A 145 -5.95 -14.79 5.53
CA ASN A 145 -6.91 -15.90 5.55
C ASN A 145 -7.33 -16.23 6.96
N TYR A 146 -6.38 -16.22 7.92
CA TYR A 146 -6.68 -16.39 9.34
C TYR A 146 -7.64 -15.30 9.86
N ILE A 147 -7.41 -14.04 9.54
CA ILE A 147 -8.30 -12.93 9.90
C ILE A 147 -9.69 -13.16 9.29
N ARG A 148 -9.78 -13.48 7.99
CA ARG A 148 -11.02 -13.71 7.24
C ARG A 148 -11.84 -14.85 7.85
N LYS A 149 -11.21 -15.99 8.17
CA LYS A 149 -11.90 -17.21 8.58
C LYS A 149 -12.18 -17.26 10.07
N ASN A 150 -11.27 -16.76 10.90
CA ASN A 150 -11.32 -16.97 12.35
C ASN A 150 -11.69 -15.71 13.12
N ILE A 151 -11.27 -14.52 12.68
CA ILE A 151 -11.48 -13.29 13.45
C ILE A 151 -12.74 -12.55 12.97
N VAL A 152 -12.86 -12.30 11.69
CA VAL A 152 -14.01 -11.56 11.13
C VAL A 152 -15.35 -12.19 11.50
N PRO A 153 -15.57 -13.53 11.40
CA PRO A 153 -16.84 -14.13 11.80
C PRO A 153 -17.17 -13.94 13.29
N LEU A 154 -16.17 -14.03 14.18
CA LEU A 154 -16.36 -13.80 15.62
C LEU A 154 -16.78 -12.34 15.90
N ILE A 155 -16.18 -11.38 15.21
CA ILE A 155 -16.57 -9.98 15.35
C ILE A 155 -17.98 -9.74 14.81
N LYS A 156 -18.29 -10.28 13.63
CA LYS A 156 -19.63 -10.17 12.99
C LYS A 156 -20.74 -10.76 13.85
N SER A 157 -20.48 -11.88 14.53
CA SER A 157 -21.49 -12.52 15.41
C SER A 157 -21.87 -11.65 16.60
N LYS A 158 -20.97 -10.82 17.10
CA LYS A 158 -21.20 -9.96 18.26
C LYS A 158 -21.62 -8.55 17.88
N TRP A 159 -21.03 -8.00 16.81
CA TRP A 159 -21.26 -6.61 16.38
C TRP A 159 -21.77 -6.58 14.94
N THR A 160 -23.09 -6.60 14.79
CA THR A 160 -23.71 -6.48 13.47
C THR A 160 -23.39 -5.10 12.86
N GLY A 161 -23.00 -5.09 11.57
CA GLY A 161 -22.65 -3.84 10.87
C GLY A 161 -21.27 -3.27 11.19
N PHE A 162 -20.41 -4.07 11.83
CA PHE A 162 -19.03 -3.68 12.13
C PHE A 162 -18.25 -3.27 10.87
N GLU A 163 -18.51 -3.87 9.72
CA GLU A 163 -17.89 -3.51 8.43
C GLU A 163 -18.20 -2.07 8.03
N LYS A 164 -19.46 -1.63 8.24
CA LYS A 164 -19.87 -0.23 8.02
C LYS A 164 -19.13 0.73 8.96
N ASN A 165 -18.89 0.30 10.21
CA ASN A 165 -18.14 1.09 11.18
C ASN A 165 -16.65 1.19 10.77
N ILE A 166 -16.03 0.10 10.32
CA ILE A 166 -14.67 0.10 9.77
C ILE A 166 -14.58 1.00 8.53
N SER A 167 -15.51 0.88 7.60
CA SER A 167 -15.55 1.73 6.40
C SER A 167 -15.65 3.21 6.76
N ARG A 168 -16.54 3.56 7.71
CA ARG A 168 -16.68 4.94 8.21
C ARG A 168 -15.39 5.44 8.88
N MET A 169 -14.81 4.64 9.77
CA MET A 169 -13.55 4.97 10.45
C MET A 169 -12.44 5.20 9.43
N THR A 170 -12.31 4.32 8.45
CA THR A 170 -11.30 4.40 7.38
C THR A 170 -11.46 5.68 6.55
N ARG A 171 -12.70 6.06 6.22
CA ARG A 171 -12.98 7.30 5.50
C ARG A 171 -12.57 8.52 6.33
N LEU A 172 -12.99 8.60 7.59
CA LEU A 172 -12.63 9.70 8.49
C LEU A 172 -11.13 9.79 8.71
N ALA A 173 -10.45 8.65 8.93
CA ALA A 173 -8.99 8.62 9.07
C ALA A 173 -8.30 9.14 7.81
N ARG A 174 -8.83 8.85 6.62
CA ARG A 174 -8.29 9.35 5.35
C ARG A 174 -8.45 10.85 5.20
N GLU A 175 -9.64 11.38 5.54
CA GLU A 175 -9.93 12.81 5.50
C GLU A 175 -9.01 13.58 6.48
N GLN A 176 -8.87 13.08 7.71
CA GLN A 176 -7.96 13.66 8.71
C GLN A 176 -6.50 13.59 8.26
N ASN A 177 -6.06 12.45 7.70
CA ASN A 177 -4.69 12.31 7.21
C ASN A 177 -4.41 13.26 6.03
N ALA A 178 -5.37 13.50 5.15
CA ALA A 178 -5.21 14.47 4.06
C ALA A 178 -5.04 15.91 4.58
N LEU A 179 -5.80 16.31 5.59
CA LEU A 179 -5.63 17.61 6.26
C LEU A 179 -4.26 17.72 6.93
N TYR A 180 -3.84 16.65 7.61
CA TYR A 180 -2.54 16.59 8.26
C TYR A 180 -1.39 16.68 7.23
N GLU A 181 -1.46 15.94 6.14
CA GLU A 181 -0.47 16.01 5.07
C GLU A 181 -0.41 17.40 4.42
N ALA A 182 -1.54 18.06 4.23
CA ALA A 182 -1.59 19.44 3.71
C ALA A 182 -0.89 20.43 4.67
N PHE A 183 -1.16 20.31 5.97
CA PHE A 183 -0.49 21.12 7.00
C PHE A 183 1.03 20.88 7.00
N ILE A 184 1.48 19.61 7.02
CA ILE A 184 2.92 19.30 7.01
C ILE A 184 3.60 19.82 5.74
N ARG A 185 2.93 19.78 4.58
CA ARG A 185 3.48 20.34 3.33
C ARG A 185 3.63 21.84 3.41
N GLU A 186 2.65 22.55 3.97
CA GLU A 186 2.75 24.00 4.19
C GLU A 186 3.92 24.34 5.12
N GLU A 187 4.07 23.63 6.24
CA GLU A 187 5.19 23.83 7.16
C GLU A 187 6.54 23.48 6.52
N LEU A 188 6.58 22.44 5.67
CA LEU A 188 7.80 22.04 4.96
C LEU A 188 8.30 23.17 4.05
N THR A 189 7.44 23.91 3.36
CA THR A 189 7.85 25.04 2.52
C THR A 189 8.53 26.17 3.30
N LYS A 190 8.25 26.29 4.60
CA LYS A 190 8.86 27.32 5.48
C LYS A 190 10.28 26.97 5.92
N VAL A 191 10.65 25.69 5.85
CA VAL A 191 11.94 25.18 6.35
C VAL A 191 12.81 24.54 5.27
N SER A 192 12.31 24.44 4.03
CA SER A 192 13.05 23.87 2.90
C SER A 192 13.32 24.94 1.82
N GLU A 193 14.51 24.87 1.21
CA GLU A 193 14.93 25.69 0.08
C GLU A 193 15.80 24.83 -0.84
N ASP A 194 15.50 24.81 -2.14
CA ASP A 194 16.26 24.11 -3.18
C ASP A 194 16.64 22.64 -2.81
N GLN A 195 15.70 21.86 -2.34
CA GLN A 195 15.90 20.48 -1.87
C GLN A 195 16.70 20.32 -0.57
N ASN A 196 17.05 21.40 0.12
CA ASN A 196 17.73 21.37 1.41
C ASN A 196 16.75 21.69 2.55
N LEU A 197 17.05 21.19 3.76
CA LEU A 197 16.34 21.55 4.98
C LEU A 197 17.20 22.45 5.87
N SER A 198 16.62 23.55 6.33
CA SER A 198 17.27 24.42 7.30
C SER A 198 17.19 23.83 8.72
N LEU A 199 18.32 23.35 9.25
CA LEU A 199 18.41 22.84 10.61
C LEU A 199 18.05 23.89 11.67
N SER A 200 18.43 25.16 11.43
CA SER A 200 18.13 26.26 12.34
C SER A 200 16.64 26.57 12.44
N LEU A 201 15.90 26.44 11.33
CA LEU A 201 14.45 26.60 11.32
C LEU A 201 13.76 25.36 11.89
N LEU A 202 14.23 24.15 11.57
CA LEU A 202 13.70 22.91 12.14
C LEU A 202 13.82 22.84 13.67
N LYS A 203 14.87 23.43 14.27
CA LYS A 203 15.04 23.50 15.72
C LYS A 203 13.89 24.25 16.44
N LYS A 204 13.14 25.09 15.74
CA LYS A 204 12.00 25.84 16.30
C LYS A 204 10.74 24.97 16.47
N TYR A 205 10.68 23.82 15.82
CA TYR A 205 9.55 22.90 15.88
C TYR A 205 9.76 21.87 17.01
N ASP A 206 8.65 21.35 17.53
CA ASP A 206 8.72 20.23 18.47
C ASP A 206 9.28 18.96 17.77
N PRO A 207 9.84 18.01 18.54
CA PRO A 207 10.51 16.84 17.96
C PRO A 207 9.59 15.96 17.08
N PHE A 208 8.28 15.91 17.38
CA PHE A 208 7.33 15.12 16.59
C PHE A 208 7.10 15.76 15.22
N LEU A 209 6.75 17.06 15.19
CA LEU A 209 6.52 17.78 13.93
C LEU A 209 7.80 17.83 13.08
N ARG A 210 8.94 18.03 13.70
CA ARG A 210 10.26 17.98 13.03
C ARG A 210 10.48 16.62 12.35
N SER A 211 10.15 15.53 13.02
CA SER A 211 10.25 14.18 12.46
C SER A 211 9.36 13.99 11.23
N GLU A 212 8.14 14.51 11.26
CA GLU A 212 7.21 14.43 10.14
C GLU A 212 7.66 15.29 8.94
N LEU A 213 8.22 16.48 9.20
CA LEU A 213 8.81 17.32 8.16
C LEU A 213 9.98 16.63 7.45
N ILE A 214 10.89 16.01 8.23
CA ILE A 214 12.02 15.26 7.68
C ILE A 214 11.53 14.03 6.88
N ARG A 215 10.55 13.30 7.38
CA ARG A 215 9.98 12.15 6.66
C ARG A 215 9.35 12.55 5.33
N LEU A 216 8.59 13.65 5.32
CA LEU A 216 7.96 14.13 4.09
C LEU A 216 9.00 14.62 3.09
N TRP A 217 9.99 15.38 3.56
CA TRP A 217 11.08 15.86 2.72
C TRP A 217 11.86 14.72 2.06
N LEU A 218 12.23 13.67 2.83
CA LEU A 218 12.90 12.49 2.29
C LEU A 218 12.01 11.73 1.27
N ALA A 219 10.72 11.59 1.56
CA ALA A 219 9.77 10.98 0.64
C ALA A 219 9.63 11.75 -0.68
N ASP A 220 9.60 13.08 -0.62
CA ASP A 220 9.52 13.94 -1.81
C ASP A 220 10.79 13.85 -2.67
N LEU A 221 11.94 13.54 -2.05
CA LEU A 221 13.21 13.28 -2.73
C LEU A 221 13.39 11.80 -3.15
N SER A 222 12.35 10.97 -2.99
CA SER A 222 12.38 9.52 -3.28
C SER A 222 13.42 8.73 -2.47
N TYR A 223 13.69 9.15 -1.24
CA TYR A 223 14.47 8.37 -0.28
C TYR A 223 13.58 7.51 0.60
N ALA A 224 14.15 6.40 1.08
CA ALA A 224 13.49 5.55 2.07
C ALA A 224 13.11 6.34 3.33
N VAL A 225 11.85 6.27 3.73
CA VAL A 225 11.34 6.99 4.90
C VAL A 225 11.86 6.34 6.18
N PRO A 226 12.53 7.10 7.08
CA PRO A 226 13.09 6.55 8.31
C PRO A 226 12.02 5.92 9.22
N ASN A 227 12.32 4.76 9.76
CA ASN A 227 11.53 4.16 10.84
C ASN A 227 11.72 4.92 12.17
N GLU A 228 11.02 4.50 13.22
CA GLU A 228 11.07 5.19 14.52
C GLU A 228 12.49 5.21 15.15
N SER A 229 13.22 4.10 15.04
CA SER A 229 14.57 4.00 15.58
C SER A 229 15.55 4.92 14.82
N GLN A 230 15.50 4.89 13.50
CA GLN A 230 16.31 5.76 12.64
C GLN A 230 15.97 7.24 12.90
N MET A 231 14.69 7.58 13.09
CA MET A 231 14.29 8.95 13.38
C MET A 231 14.81 9.42 14.75
N LYS A 232 14.82 8.56 15.77
CA LYS A 232 15.45 8.86 17.07
C LYS A 232 16.95 9.16 16.92
N GLU A 233 17.63 8.38 16.08
CA GLU A 233 19.05 8.62 15.77
C GLU A 233 19.28 9.96 15.07
N ILE A 234 18.44 10.31 14.08
CA ILE A 234 18.47 11.61 13.41
C ILE A 234 18.27 12.74 14.41
N GLN A 235 17.26 12.65 15.27
CA GLN A 235 16.97 13.67 16.28
C GLN A 235 18.17 13.88 17.20
N LYS A 236 18.76 12.80 17.70
CA LYS A 236 19.94 12.85 18.57
C LYS A 236 21.16 13.46 17.86
N SER A 237 21.45 13.02 16.64
CA SER A 237 22.64 13.41 15.92
C SER A 237 22.62 14.87 15.44
N PHE A 238 21.48 15.35 14.95
CA PHE A 238 21.41 16.69 14.33
C PHE A 238 20.87 17.78 15.26
N PHE A 239 20.15 17.41 16.33
CA PHE A 239 19.48 18.41 17.16
C PHE A 239 19.90 18.40 18.63
N GLU A 240 20.49 17.29 19.13
CA GLU A 240 20.93 17.15 20.52
C GLU A 240 22.46 17.08 20.66
N SER A 241 23.20 16.88 19.56
CA SER A 241 24.66 16.84 19.58
C SER A 241 25.29 18.23 19.74
N ARG A 242 26.57 18.27 20.17
CA ARG A 242 27.35 19.51 20.30
C ARG A 242 27.51 20.18 18.93
N GLN A 243 27.60 21.52 18.91
CA GLN A 243 27.69 22.35 17.70
C GLN A 243 28.87 22.02 16.77
N ASP A 244 29.93 21.39 17.28
CA ASP A 244 31.15 21.05 16.51
C ASP A 244 31.08 19.70 15.77
N SER A 245 29.95 18.98 15.86
CA SER A 245 29.76 17.71 15.14
C SER A 245 29.13 17.96 13.79
N ASN A 246 29.72 17.41 12.72
CA ASN A 246 29.09 17.32 11.39
C ASN A 246 28.47 15.93 11.20
N PRO A 247 27.26 15.69 11.70
CA PRO A 247 26.63 14.39 11.57
C PRO A 247 26.26 14.10 10.13
N VAL A 248 26.52 12.86 9.69
CA VAL A 248 26.16 12.35 8.36
C VAL A 248 25.33 11.10 8.52
N ILE A 249 24.15 11.07 7.91
CA ILE A 249 23.32 9.87 7.85
C ILE A 249 23.11 9.49 6.38
N LYS A 250 23.28 8.22 6.08
CA LYS A 250 23.12 7.69 4.71
C LYS A 250 21.75 7.08 4.54
N PHE A 251 21.04 7.47 3.48
CA PHE A 251 19.75 6.90 3.08
C PHE A 251 19.87 6.23 1.72
N ASN A 252 19.19 5.11 1.54
CA ASN A 252 19.04 4.49 0.23
C ASN A 252 17.83 5.09 -0.49
N ARG A 253 17.90 5.24 -1.82
CA ARG A 253 16.73 5.59 -2.62
C ARG A 253 15.77 4.40 -2.69
N ASP A 254 14.47 4.67 -2.69
CA ASP A 254 13.44 3.63 -2.75
C ASP A 254 13.49 2.80 -4.07
N ASP A 255 14.06 3.36 -5.15
CA ASP A 255 14.14 2.73 -6.48
C ASP A 255 15.45 1.96 -6.73
N ASP A 256 16.39 1.95 -5.79
CA ASP A 256 17.71 1.39 -6.04
C ASP A 256 17.94 0.01 -5.40
N GLN A 257 17.77 -1.02 -6.22
CA GLN A 257 18.62 -2.22 -6.13
C GLN A 257 20.00 -2.00 -6.80
N SER A 258 20.34 -0.78 -7.21
CA SER A 258 21.65 -0.42 -7.75
C SER A 258 22.37 0.56 -6.81
N SER A 259 23.52 0.15 -6.35
CA SER A 259 24.47 0.82 -5.48
C SER A 259 24.72 2.30 -5.82
N GLY A 260 24.21 3.19 -5.01
CA GLY A 260 24.53 4.61 -5.04
C GLY A 260 24.15 5.25 -3.71
N SER A 261 25.06 5.31 -2.75
CA SER A 261 24.87 5.99 -1.48
C SER A 261 25.04 7.51 -1.67
N ASN A 262 23.97 8.29 -1.49
CA ASN A 262 24.07 9.75 -1.38
C ASN A 262 24.15 10.15 0.10
N HIS A 263 24.98 11.15 0.39
CA HIS A 263 25.23 11.68 1.72
C HIS A 263 24.35 12.90 1.98
N LEU A 264 23.78 13.00 3.18
CA LEU A 264 23.28 14.25 3.73
C LEU A 264 24.41 14.86 4.58
N GLU A 265 24.89 16.03 4.18
CA GLU A 265 25.83 16.83 4.95
C GLU A 265 25.09 18.00 5.57
N SER A 266 25.45 18.35 6.81
CA SER A 266 24.99 19.58 7.44
C SER A 266 25.72 20.77 6.80
N LYS A 267 25.01 21.64 6.11
CA LYS A 267 25.47 23.01 5.81
C LYS A 267 24.85 23.99 6.76
#